data_06dcde13aeb2f90ad59c7c1175be7e51
#
_entry.id   06dcde13aeb2f90ad59c7c1175be7e51
#
_cell.length_a   1.000
_cell.length_b   1.000
_cell.length_c   1.000
_cell.angle_alpha   90.00
_cell.angle_beta   90.00
_cell.angle_gamma   90.00
#
_symmetry.space_group_name_H-M   'P 1'
#
loop_
_entity.id
_entity.type
_entity.pdbx_description
1 polymer ?
#
loop_
_entity_poly.entity_id
_entity_poly.type
_entity_poly.pdbx_seq_one_letter_code
_entity_poly.pdbx_strand_id
1 'polypeptide(L)'
;MSKTKPKKSAFREWIDALVFAVIAASLIRWLLLEPFTIPTASMEKTLLVGDFLFVSKLHYGTRVPKTPLQIPLTHQKIWGTEIPSYTDLIQLPYFRLPGFASVERNDVVVFNYPVEFNFPNDLKTNYIKRAVAVPGDEIEVREGELFINQKAAPKPEEMQYSYEITTNRSLTVDFLKDFGINQESFYAAPDGSRYLIWTTDANIEKLKASPVVTSVTKSLQPKGQTESGIFPNGANLPWYSDNYGPLLIPGEDQTMEMTPDNVA
;
A
#
# COMPACT_ATOMS: atom_id res chain seq x y z
N MET A 1 -10.05 -8.17 60.55
CA MET A 1 -11.41 -8.24 59.94
C MET A 1 -11.27 -8.01 58.46
N SER A 2 -11.34 -9.06 57.66
CA SER A 2 -11.33 -8.97 56.19
C SER A 2 -12.71 -8.46 55.75
N LYS A 3 -12.77 -7.26 55.16
CA LYS A 3 -14.00 -6.71 54.57
C LYS A 3 -14.27 -7.51 53.27
N THR A 4 -15.21 -8.43 53.32
CA THR A 4 -15.73 -9.08 52.10
C THR A 4 -16.37 -8.00 51.21
N LYS A 5 -15.80 -7.80 49.98
CA LYS A 5 -16.39 -6.90 49.02
C LYS A 5 -17.79 -7.39 48.65
N PRO A 6 -18.81 -6.51 48.55
CA PRO A 6 -20.15 -6.90 48.15
C PRO A 6 -20.12 -7.53 46.78
N LYS A 7 -20.85 -8.64 46.58
CA LYS A 7 -20.99 -9.36 45.32
C LYS A 7 -21.69 -8.44 44.31
N LYS A 8 -21.01 -8.14 43.16
CA LYS A 8 -21.60 -7.36 42.09
C LYS A 8 -22.75 -8.12 41.43
N SER A 9 -23.72 -7.41 40.84
CA SER A 9 -24.74 -8.09 40.02
C SER A 9 -24.08 -8.64 38.74
N ALA A 10 -24.62 -9.73 38.18
CA ALA A 10 -24.12 -10.32 36.93
C ALA A 10 -24.07 -9.32 35.76
N PHE A 11 -25.07 -8.42 35.67
CA PHE A 11 -25.11 -7.36 34.67
C PHE A 11 -23.93 -6.38 34.81
N ARG A 12 -23.60 -5.99 36.05
CA ARG A 12 -22.45 -5.11 36.30
C ARG A 12 -21.12 -5.78 36.01
N GLU A 13 -20.98 -7.06 36.34
CA GLU A 13 -19.80 -7.84 35.99
C GLU A 13 -19.60 -7.94 34.47
N TRP A 14 -20.70 -8.11 33.74
CA TRP A 14 -20.66 -8.15 32.27
C TRP A 14 -20.25 -6.77 31.67
N ILE A 15 -20.81 -5.67 32.16
CA ILE A 15 -20.41 -4.31 31.73
C ILE A 15 -18.94 -4.03 32.05
N ASP A 16 -18.48 -4.37 33.27
CA ASP A 16 -17.08 -4.21 33.67
C ASP A 16 -16.15 -4.99 32.75
N ALA A 17 -16.51 -6.22 32.37
CA ALA A 17 -15.75 -7.06 31.46
C ALA A 17 -15.71 -6.47 30.01
N LEU A 18 -16.85 -5.97 29.54
CA LEU A 18 -16.92 -5.32 28.21
C LEU A 18 -16.06 -4.06 28.15
N VAL A 19 -16.17 -3.19 29.16
CA VAL A 19 -15.37 -1.96 29.25
C VAL A 19 -13.87 -2.31 29.27
N PHE A 20 -13.49 -3.28 30.10
CA PHE A 20 -12.10 -3.75 30.15
C PHE A 20 -11.64 -4.28 28.78
N ALA A 21 -12.45 -5.11 28.11
CA ALA A 21 -12.11 -5.67 26.80
C ALA A 21 -11.92 -4.58 25.74
N VAL A 22 -12.81 -3.57 25.69
CA VAL A 22 -12.69 -2.44 24.76
C VAL A 22 -11.43 -1.61 25.02
N ILE A 23 -11.13 -1.32 26.30
CA ILE A 23 -9.92 -0.59 26.66
C ILE A 23 -8.67 -1.39 26.28
N ALA A 24 -8.61 -2.67 26.66
CA ALA A 24 -7.48 -3.53 26.36
C ALA A 24 -7.26 -3.69 24.84
N ALA A 25 -8.33 -3.95 24.08
CA ALA A 25 -8.26 -4.05 22.62
C ALA A 25 -7.81 -2.74 21.97
N SER A 26 -8.29 -1.60 22.47
CA SER A 26 -7.89 -0.28 21.97
C SER A 26 -6.41 0.00 22.23
N LEU A 27 -5.91 -0.34 23.42
CA LEU A 27 -4.49 -0.18 23.76
C LEU A 27 -3.60 -1.10 22.92
N ILE A 28 -3.98 -2.36 22.72
CA ILE A 28 -3.25 -3.30 21.87
C ILE A 28 -3.21 -2.80 20.44
N ARG A 29 -4.38 -2.44 19.88
CA ARG A 29 -4.49 -1.90 18.52
C ARG A 29 -3.66 -0.62 18.35
N TRP A 30 -3.65 0.20 19.37
CA TRP A 30 -2.96 1.47 19.34
C TRP A 30 -1.44 1.34 19.45
N LEU A 31 -0.97 0.55 20.41
CA LEU A 31 0.45 0.50 20.76
C LEU A 31 1.23 -0.62 20.06
N LEU A 32 0.60 -1.75 19.79
CA LEU A 32 1.31 -2.99 19.44
C LEU A 32 1.01 -3.47 18.02
N LEU A 33 -0.24 -3.82 17.75
CA LEU A 33 -0.64 -4.54 16.54
C LEU A 33 -1.98 -4.01 16.02
N GLU A 34 -2.08 -3.81 14.73
CA GLU A 34 -3.34 -3.43 14.09
C GLU A 34 -3.73 -4.44 13.01
N PRO A 35 -4.97 -5.00 13.08
CA PRO A 35 -5.46 -5.92 12.05
C PRO A 35 -5.91 -5.16 10.80
N PHE A 36 -5.57 -5.72 9.63
CA PHE A 36 -6.00 -5.23 8.32
C PHE A 36 -6.44 -6.38 7.44
N THR A 37 -7.29 -6.06 6.47
CA THR A 37 -7.62 -6.95 5.35
C THR A 37 -7.11 -6.32 4.07
N ILE A 38 -6.55 -7.11 3.18
CA ILE A 38 -6.03 -6.64 1.88
C ILE A 38 -7.19 -6.46 0.90
N PRO A 39 -7.49 -5.22 0.47
CA PRO A 39 -8.65 -4.97 -0.41
C PRO A 39 -8.29 -4.97 -1.91
N THR A 40 -7.02 -4.88 -2.27
CA THR A 40 -6.58 -4.68 -3.66
C THR A 40 -5.39 -5.56 -4.04
N ALA A 41 -5.26 -5.88 -5.33
CA ALA A 41 -4.23 -6.76 -5.87
C ALA A 41 -2.85 -6.09 -6.06
N SER A 42 -2.64 -4.84 -5.60
CA SER A 42 -1.38 -4.11 -5.85
C SER A 42 -0.13 -4.72 -5.19
N MET A 43 -0.32 -5.68 -4.28
CA MET A 43 0.73 -6.47 -3.63
C MET A 43 0.58 -7.97 -3.93
N GLU A 44 -0.15 -8.31 -5.00
CA GLU A 44 -0.42 -9.69 -5.38
C GLU A 44 0.85 -10.53 -5.48
N LYS A 45 0.72 -11.84 -5.20
CA LYS A 45 1.80 -12.80 -4.99
C LYS A 45 2.63 -12.59 -3.70
N THR A 46 2.63 -11.39 -3.12
CA THR A 46 3.16 -11.17 -1.75
C THR A 46 2.04 -11.18 -0.73
N LEU A 47 0.92 -10.50 -1.04
CA LEU A 47 -0.30 -10.43 -0.25
C LEU A 47 -1.49 -10.55 -1.20
N LEU A 48 -2.40 -11.46 -0.90
CA LEU A 48 -3.58 -11.71 -1.74
C LEU A 48 -4.78 -10.89 -1.27
N VAL A 49 -5.65 -10.56 -2.20
CA VAL A 49 -6.94 -9.92 -1.88
C VAL A 49 -7.73 -10.82 -0.93
N GLY A 50 -8.20 -10.27 0.18
CA GLY A 50 -8.90 -11.01 1.23
C GLY A 50 -8.01 -11.54 2.36
N ASP A 51 -6.68 -11.45 2.24
CA ASP A 51 -5.79 -11.82 3.33
C ASP A 51 -6.02 -10.95 4.58
N PHE A 52 -5.98 -11.59 5.74
CA PHE A 52 -5.98 -10.93 7.04
C PHE A 52 -4.56 -10.91 7.60
N LEU A 53 -4.12 -9.75 8.02
CA LEU A 53 -2.78 -9.58 8.58
C LEU A 53 -2.78 -8.67 9.80
N PHE A 54 -1.77 -8.84 10.64
CA PHE A 54 -1.48 -7.94 11.73
C PHE A 54 -0.24 -7.11 11.41
N VAL A 55 -0.39 -5.78 11.48
CA VAL A 55 0.73 -4.85 11.30
C VAL A 55 1.35 -4.52 12.64
N SER A 56 2.63 -4.81 12.79
CA SER A 56 3.40 -4.45 13.97
C SER A 56 3.70 -2.95 13.98
N LYS A 57 3.32 -2.29 15.05
CA LYS A 57 3.67 -0.88 15.28
C LYS A 57 5.00 -0.71 15.99
N LEU A 58 5.48 -1.77 16.62
CA LEU A 58 6.74 -1.74 17.37
C LEU A 58 7.97 -1.78 16.46
N HIS A 59 7.85 -2.38 15.27
CA HIS A 59 8.99 -2.62 14.38
C HIS A 59 9.71 -1.31 14.04
N TYR A 60 8.97 -0.35 13.50
CA TYR A 60 9.49 0.98 13.17
C TYR A 60 9.15 2.05 14.22
N GLY A 61 8.72 1.64 15.41
CA GLY A 61 8.31 2.51 16.50
C GLY A 61 6.85 2.96 16.42
N THR A 62 6.18 2.82 17.56
CA THR A 62 4.78 3.22 17.70
C THR A 62 4.62 4.74 17.62
N ARG A 63 3.73 5.22 16.77
CA ARG A 63 3.34 6.63 16.75
C ARG A 63 2.33 6.90 17.86
N VAL A 64 2.56 7.94 18.66
CA VAL A 64 1.55 8.47 19.56
C VAL A 64 0.44 9.10 18.72
N PRO A 65 -0.86 8.80 18.97
CA PRO A 65 -1.94 9.40 18.20
C PRO A 65 -1.95 10.90 18.35
N LYS A 66 -2.11 11.55 17.23
CA LYS A 66 -2.29 12.99 17.18
C LYS A 66 -3.70 13.39 17.62
N THR A 67 -4.70 12.55 17.33
CA THR A 67 -6.13 12.80 17.56
C THR A 67 -6.67 11.84 18.62
N PRO A 68 -6.46 12.13 19.94
CA PRO A 68 -6.80 11.22 21.03
C PRO A 68 -8.31 11.07 21.27
N LEU A 69 -9.11 12.07 20.84
CA LEU A 69 -10.56 12.08 21.02
C LEU A 69 -11.24 11.37 19.86
N GLN A 70 -11.19 10.04 19.87
CA GLN A 70 -11.78 9.15 18.87
C GLN A 70 -12.62 8.08 19.57
N ILE A 71 -13.73 7.68 18.95
CA ILE A 71 -14.53 6.53 19.40
C ILE A 71 -13.66 5.27 19.26
N PRO A 72 -13.51 4.46 20.33
CA PRO A 72 -12.69 3.25 20.29
C PRO A 72 -13.06 2.32 19.14
N LEU A 73 -12.04 1.68 18.54
CA LEU A 73 -12.15 0.69 17.47
C LEU A 73 -12.72 1.20 16.14
N THR A 74 -13.03 2.48 16.01
CA THR A 74 -13.40 3.11 14.74
C THR A 74 -12.15 3.62 13.99
N HIS A 75 -12.35 4.21 12.80
CA HIS A 75 -11.31 4.92 12.06
C HIS A 75 -11.78 6.35 11.75
N GLN A 76 -12.12 6.68 10.53
CA GLN A 76 -12.57 8.04 10.14
C GLN A 76 -14.02 8.33 10.52
N LYS A 77 -14.90 7.32 10.40
CA LYS A 77 -16.35 7.45 10.57
C LYS A 77 -16.90 6.38 11.53
N ILE A 78 -18.05 6.67 12.09
CA ILE A 78 -18.84 5.68 12.83
C ILE A 78 -19.40 4.67 11.82
N TRP A 79 -19.31 3.38 12.16
CA TRP A 79 -19.74 2.29 11.28
C TRP A 79 -21.16 2.49 10.75
N GLY A 80 -21.30 2.35 9.42
CA GLY A 80 -22.59 2.48 8.75
C GLY A 80 -23.12 3.91 8.64
N THR A 81 -22.30 4.91 8.97
CA THR A 81 -22.71 6.33 8.90
C THR A 81 -21.65 7.18 8.22
N GLU A 82 -22.02 8.42 7.86
CA GLU A 82 -21.09 9.47 7.38
C GLU A 82 -20.57 10.37 8.53
N ILE A 83 -20.94 10.07 9.77
CA ILE A 83 -20.59 10.89 10.93
C ILE A 83 -19.13 10.63 11.32
N PRO A 84 -18.29 11.68 11.47
CA PRO A 84 -16.94 11.52 11.98
C PRO A 84 -16.90 10.79 13.33
N SER A 85 -15.99 9.86 13.49
CA SER A 85 -15.81 9.11 14.75
C SER A 85 -14.82 9.79 15.71
N TYR A 86 -14.36 10.98 15.38
CA TYR A 86 -13.35 11.73 16.13
C TYR A 86 -13.67 13.21 16.18
N THR A 87 -12.95 13.93 17.03
CA THR A 87 -12.89 15.39 17.02
C THR A 87 -11.43 15.85 17.11
N ASP A 88 -11.11 16.90 16.40
CA ASP A 88 -9.78 17.52 16.32
C ASP A 88 -9.58 18.67 17.32
N LEU A 89 -10.52 18.83 18.28
CA LEU A 89 -10.45 19.85 19.34
C LEU A 89 -9.14 19.74 20.16
N ILE A 90 -8.63 18.54 20.33
CA ILE A 90 -7.35 18.28 20.98
C ILE A 90 -6.47 17.53 19.99
N GLN A 91 -5.33 18.12 19.63
CA GLN A 91 -4.30 17.48 18.84
C GLN A 91 -2.99 17.44 19.62
N LEU A 92 -2.43 16.25 19.77
CA LEU A 92 -1.13 16.05 20.42
C LEU A 92 0.01 16.30 19.41
N PRO A 93 1.21 16.69 19.88
CA PRO A 93 2.37 16.80 19.00
C PRO A 93 2.71 15.44 18.38
N TYR A 94 3.24 15.47 17.17
CA TYR A 94 3.73 14.25 16.53
C TYR A 94 4.92 13.70 17.31
N PHE A 95 4.80 12.48 17.76
CA PHE A 95 5.87 11.76 18.46
C PHE A 95 5.85 10.28 18.08
N ARG A 96 7.03 9.71 17.87
CA ARG A 96 7.22 8.28 17.60
C ARG A 96 8.15 7.69 18.65
N LEU A 97 7.74 6.61 19.28
CA LEU A 97 8.60 5.83 20.17
C LEU A 97 9.74 5.16 19.36
N PRO A 98 10.89 4.90 19.95
CA PRO A 98 11.93 4.12 19.27
C PRO A 98 11.41 2.77 18.79
N GLY A 99 11.79 2.40 17.56
CA GLY A 99 11.51 1.07 16.99
C GLY A 99 12.67 0.11 17.18
N PHE A 100 12.47 -1.14 16.76
CA PHE A 100 13.51 -2.18 16.80
C PHE A 100 14.37 -2.16 15.53
N ALA A 101 13.86 -1.58 14.43
CA ALA A 101 14.53 -1.52 13.14
C ALA A 101 14.20 -0.21 12.42
N SER A 102 15.01 0.11 11.42
CA SER A 102 14.74 1.13 10.41
C SER A 102 14.13 0.49 9.16
N VAL A 103 13.46 1.28 8.33
CA VAL A 103 12.91 0.81 7.06
C VAL A 103 14.09 0.49 6.11
N GLU A 104 14.07 -0.70 5.53
CA GLU A 104 15.04 -1.15 4.54
C GLU A 104 14.38 -1.28 3.15
N ARG A 105 15.21 -1.37 2.10
CA ARG A 105 14.71 -1.64 0.76
C ARG A 105 14.05 -3.01 0.71
N ASN A 106 12.93 -3.09 0.02
CA ASN A 106 12.05 -4.25 -0.12
C ASN A 106 11.16 -4.57 1.10
N ASP A 107 11.23 -3.83 2.19
CA ASP A 107 10.27 -3.97 3.28
C ASP A 107 8.84 -3.71 2.79
N VAL A 108 7.91 -4.51 3.30
CA VAL A 108 6.48 -4.27 3.11
C VAL A 108 5.99 -3.39 4.25
N VAL A 109 5.68 -2.14 3.93
CA VAL A 109 5.35 -1.10 4.91
C VAL A 109 3.90 -0.64 4.80
N VAL A 110 3.30 -0.38 5.96
CA VAL A 110 1.99 0.29 6.05
C VAL A 110 2.21 1.75 6.42
N PHE A 111 1.58 2.65 5.66
CA PHE A 111 1.70 4.09 5.87
C PHE A 111 0.37 4.79 5.60
N ASN A 112 0.20 5.98 6.15
CA ASN A 112 -0.97 6.80 5.88
C ASN A 112 -0.84 7.48 4.52
N TYR A 113 -1.90 7.44 3.72
CA TYR A 113 -1.92 8.03 2.38
C TYR A 113 -1.72 9.55 2.43
N PRO A 114 -0.62 10.11 1.89
CA PRO A 114 -0.22 11.48 2.18
C PRO A 114 -1.16 12.55 1.63
N VAL A 115 -1.83 12.29 0.51
CA VAL A 115 -2.66 13.30 -0.21
C VAL A 115 -4.08 13.47 0.34
N GLU A 116 -4.46 12.77 1.39
CA GLU A 116 -5.73 12.97 2.08
C GLU A 116 -5.64 14.14 3.07
N PHE A 117 -5.72 15.37 2.58
CA PHE A 117 -5.59 16.58 3.41
C PHE A 117 -6.78 16.85 4.33
N ASN A 118 -7.92 16.21 4.09
CA ASN A 118 -9.16 16.40 4.84
C ASN A 118 -9.18 15.65 6.19
N PHE A 119 -8.19 14.79 6.47
CA PHE A 119 -8.11 14.01 7.69
C PHE A 119 -6.83 14.29 8.47
N PRO A 120 -6.87 14.20 9.81
CA PRO A 120 -5.67 14.19 10.62
C PRO A 120 -4.71 13.09 10.17
N ASN A 121 -3.39 13.32 10.29
CA ASN A 121 -2.38 12.40 9.75
C ASN A 121 -2.47 10.95 10.25
N ASP A 122 -2.94 10.75 11.48
CA ASP A 122 -3.14 9.44 12.11
C ASP A 122 -4.46 8.76 11.71
N LEU A 123 -5.36 9.50 11.07
CA LEU A 123 -6.66 9.02 10.61
C LEU A 123 -6.78 8.93 9.08
N LYS A 124 -5.72 9.24 8.34
CA LYS A 124 -5.67 9.03 6.88
C LYS A 124 -5.75 7.54 6.54
N THR A 125 -6.26 7.22 5.37
CA THR A 125 -6.32 5.84 4.86
C THR A 125 -4.96 5.17 4.92
N ASN A 126 -4.94 3.92 5.36
CA ASN A 126 -3.71 3.13 5.41
C ASN A 126 -3.48 2.44 4.07
N TYR A 127 -2.31 2.64 3.49
CA TYR A 127 -1.82 1.91 2.33
C TYR A 127 -0.71 0.94 2.73
N ILE A 128 -0.63 -0.17 2.00
CA ILE A 128 0.46 -1.13 2.12
C ILE A 128 1.19 -1.23 0.79
N LYS A 129 2.50 -0.97 0.79
CA LYS A 129 3.37 -1.01 -0.40
C LYS A 129 4.77 -1.50 -0.02
N ARG A 130 5.52 -1.91 -1.02
CA ARG A 130 6.93 -2.25 -0.88
C ARG A 130 7.77 -0.98 -0.90
N ALA A 131 8.63 -0.78 0.11
CA ALA A 131 9.61 0.30 0.16
C ALA A 131 10.73 -0.03 -0.83
N VAL A 132 10.81 0.70 -1.94
CA VAL A 132 11.82 0.45 -2.98
C VAL A 132 13.12 1.20 -2.75
N ALA A 133 13.07 2.31 -2.00
CA ALA A 133 14.21 3.15 -1.71
C ALA A 133 14.18 3.64 -0.25
N VAL A 134 15.32 4.08 0.23
CA VAL A 134 15.52 4.65 1.57
C VAL A 134 16.14 6.06 1.46
N PRO A 135 16.13 6.85 2.55
CA PRO A 135 16.75 8.17 2.55
C PRO A 135 18.18 8.16 1.99
N GLY A 136 18.49 9.10 1.11
CA GLY A 136 19.77 9.22 0.40
C GLY A 136 19.85 8.48 -0.94
N ASP A 137 18.86 7.66 -1.28
CA ASP A 137 18.81 7.00 -2.58
C ASP A 137 18.34 7.94 -3.69
N GLU A 138 18.86 7.74 -4.89
CA GLU A 138 18.31 8.26 -6.13
C GLU A 138 17.52 7.15 -6.84
N ILE A 139 16.24 7.40 -7.14
CA ILE A 139 15.37 6.45 -7.84
C ILE A 139 15.07 6.93 -9.26
N GLU A 140 15.00 5.99 -10.18
CA GLU A 140 14.60 6.22 -11.56
C GLU A 140 13.86 5.00 -12.11
N VAL A 141 12.84 5.23 -12.93
CA VAL A 141 12.20 4.16 -13.72
C VAL A 141 12.51 4.42 -15.18
N ARG A 142 13.07 3.43 -15.87
CA ARG A 142 13.38 3.46 -17.30
C ARG A 142 12.67 2.29 -17.99
N GLU A 143 11.72 2.59 -18.86
CA GLU A 143 10.96 1.58 -19.60
C GLU A 143 10.32 0.51 -18.67
N GLY A 144 9.75 0.99 -17.54
CA GLY A 144 9.11 0.14 -16.51
C GLY A 144 10.10 -0.63 -15.62
N GLU A 145 11.40 -0.39 -15.72
CA GLU A 145 12.43 -1.02 -14.88
C GLU A 145 12.96 -0.03 -13.85
N LEU A 146 12.99 -0.46 -12.57
CA LEU A 146 13.47 0.36 -11.45
C LEU A 146 15.00 0.36 -11.37
N PHE A 147 15.55 1.55 -11.23
CA PHE A 147 16.97 1.78 -10.93
C PHE A 147 17.11 2.53 -9.59
N ILE A 148 18.08 2.12 -8.80
CA ILE A 148 18.43 2.77 -7.53
C ILE A 148 19.93 3.09 -7.60
N ASN A 149 20.28 4.37 -7.42
CA ASN A 149 21.66 4.84 -7.51
C ASN A 149 22.33 4.41 -8.84
N GLN A 150 21.60 4.57 -9.95
CA GLN A 150 22.01 4.23 -11.33
C GLN A 150 22.21 2.72 -11.60
N LYS A 151 21.85 1.85 -10.66
CA LYS A 151 21.93 0.39 -10.83
C LYS A 151 20.54 -0.19 -10.89
N ALA A 152 20.31 -1.17 -11.76
CA ALA A 152 19.04 -1.88 -11.81
C ALA A 152 18.72 -2.51 -10.44
N ALA A 153 17.54 -2.23 -9.91
CA ALA A 153 17.10 -2.78 -8.64
C ALA A 153 16.82 -4.30 -8.78
N PRO A 154 17.12 -5.10 -7.76
CA PRO A 154 16.72 -6.50 -7.77
C PRO A 154 15.19 -6.59 -7.80
N LYS A 155 14.68 -7.42 -8.73
CA LYS A 155 13.24 -7.65 -8.87
C LYS A 155 12.78 -8.64 -7.81
N PRO A 156 11.67 -8.39 -7.12
CA PRO A 156 10.98 -9.44 -6.37
C PRO A 156 10.63 -10.61 -7.31
N GLU A 157 10.77 -11.85 -6.84
CA GLU A 157 10.60 -13.07 -7.65
C GLU A 157 9.24 -13.12 -8.37
N GLU A 158 8.19 -12.72 -7.68
CA GLU A 158 6.81 -12.73 -8.18
C GLU A 158 6.34 -11.35 -8.69
N MET A 159 7.26 -10.45 -9.06
CA MET A 159 6.91 -9.16 -9.62
C MET A 159 6.16 -9.32 -10.93
N GLN A 160 5.04 -8.60 -11.08
CA GLN A 160 4.19 -8.67 -12.26
C GLN A 160 4.32 -7.38 -13.08
N TYR A 161 4.25 -7.56 -14.39
CA TYR A 161 4.11 -6.48 -15.37
C TYR A 161 2.85 -6.67 -16.19
N SER A 162 2.42 -5.61 -16.88
CA SER A 162 1.36 -5.69 -17.87
C SER A 162 1.94 -6.02 -19.25
N TYR A 163 1.27 -6.95 -19.96
CA TYR A 163 1.65 -7.40 -21.28
C TYR A 163 0.44 -7.34 -22.21
N GLU A 164 0.64 -6.80 -23.41
CA GLU A 164 -0.29 -6.93 -24.52
C GLU A 164 0.01 -8.20 -25.30
N ILE A 165 -1.00 -9.04 -25.46
CA ILE A 165 -0.88 -10.32 -26.17
C ILE A 165 -1.87 -10.36 -27.32
N THR A 166 -1.39 -10.75 -28.48
CA THR A 166 -2.24 -11.07 -29.64
C THR A 166 -2.28 -12.57 -29.84
N THR A 167 -3.46 -13.08 -30.18
CA THR A 167 -3.70 -14.52 -30.33
C THR A 167 -4.43 -14.82 -31.62
N ASN A 168 -4.28 -16.03 -32.15
CA ASN A 168 -4.97 -16.50 -33.36
C ASN A 168 -6.36 -17.09 -33.08
N ARG A 169 -6.75 -17.21 -31.83
CA ARG A 169 -8.09 -17.61 -31.35
C ARG A 169 -8.33 -17.05 -29.98
N SER A 170 -9.61 -17.00 -29.56
CA SER A 170 -9.97 -16.60 -28.21
C SER A 170 -9.42 -17.59 -27.16
N LEU A 171 -8.90 -17.04 -26.07
CA LEU A 171 -8.40 -17.79 -24.92
C LEU A 171 -9.53 -18.05 -23.93
N THR A 172 -9.56 -19.24 -23.36
CA THR A 172 -10.46 -19.56 -22.24
C THR A 172 -9.79 -19.21 -20.90
N VAL A 173 -10.59 -18.96 -19.88
CA VAL A 173 -10.10 -18.72 -18.51
C VAL A 173 -9.24 -19.90 -18.03
N ASP A 174 -9.66 -21.13 -18.31
CA ASP A 174 -8.94 -22.34 -17.90
C ASP A 174 -7.58 -22.43 -18.59
N PHE A 175 -7.50 -22.10 -19.88
CA PHE A 175 -6.21 -22.02 -20.57
C PHE A 175 -5.26 -21.01 -19.90
N LEU A 176 -5.74 -19.83 -19.50
CA LEU A 176 -4.90 -18.83 -18.83
C LEU A 176 -4.47 -19.27 -17.43
N LYS A 177 -5.33 -20.00 -16.71
CA LYS A 177 -5.00 -20.57 -15.39
C LYS A 177 -3.84 -21.54 -15.45
N ASP A 178 -3.68 -22.33 -16.53
CA ASP A 178 -2.54 -23.25 -16.72
C ASP A 178 -1.20 -22.49 -16.74
N PHE A 179 -1.22 -21.20 -17.06
CA PHE A 179 -0.05 -20.29 -17.01
C PHE A 179 -0.02 -19.43 -15.74
N GLY A 180 -0.82 -19.74 -14.72
CA GLY A 180 -0.85 -18.99 -13.46
C GLY A 180 -1.51 -17.61 -13.57
N ILE A 181 -2.35 -17.38 -14.59
CA ILE A 181 -3.06 -16.13 -14.86
C ILE A 181 -4.52 -16.30 -14.45
N ASN A 182 -4.94 -15.59 -13.41
CA ASN A 182 -6.30 -15.63 -12.89
C ASN A 182 -7.24 -14.72 -13.71
N GLN A 183 -8.54 -14.93 -13.56
CA GLN A 183 -9.57 -14.15 -14.27
C GLN A 183 -9.49 -12.64 -14.01
N GLU A 184 -9.02 -12.24 -12.83
CA GLU A 184 -8.86 -10.85 -12.44
C GLU A 184 -7.56 -10.21 -12.96
N SER A 185 -6.67 -11.04 -13.53
CA SER A 185 -5.35 -10.63 -14.01
C SER A 185 -5.31 -10.40 -15.52
N PHE A 186 -6.45 -10.29 -16.19
CA PHE A 186 -6.48 -9.96 -17.62
C PHE A 186 -7.76 -9.25 -18.06
N TYR A 187 -7.65 -8.49 -19.12
CA TYR A 187 -8.75 -7.97 -19.92
C TYR A 187 -8.65 -8.47 -21.36
N ALA A 188 -9.78 -8.92 -21.91
CA ALA A 188 -9.88 -9.33 -23.32
C ALA A 188 -10.50 -8.20 -24.15
N ALA A 189 -9.96 -7.97 -25.33
CA ALA A 189 -10.61 -7.11 -26.30
C ALA A 189 -11.92 -7.77 -26.79
N PRO A 190 -12.93 -6.97 -27.25
CA PRO A 190 -14.21 -7.50 -27.69
C PRO A 190 -14.11 -8.51 -28.84
N ASP A 191 -13.05 -8.41 -29.67
CA ASP A 191 -12.78 -9.32 -30.80
C ASP A 191 -12.16 -10.66 -30.35
N GLY A 192 -11.79 -10.79 -29.07
CA GLY A 192 -11.20 -12.00 -28.50
C GLY A 192 -9.80 -12.34 -29.05
N SER A 193 -9.15 -11.42 -29.76
CA SER A 193 -7.82 -11.63 -30.36
C SER A 193 -6.70 -10.95 -29.58
N ARG A 194 -7.02 -9.97 -28.73
CA ARG A 194 -6.06 -9.20 -27.93
C ARG A 194 -6.40 -9.24 -26.46
N TYR A 195 -5.34 -9.32 -25.65
CA TYR A 195 -5.44 -9.39 -24.19
C TYR A 195 -4.43 -8.46 -23.56
N LEU A 196 -4.84 -7.76 -22.51
CA LEU A 196 -3.94 -7.10 -21.56
C LEU A 196 -3.86 -8.00 -20.34
N ILE A 197 -2.67 -8.50 -20.01
CA ILE A 197 -2.46 -9.50 -18.96
C ILE A 197 -1.43 -8.97 -17.96
N TRP A 198 -1.73 -9.10 -16.66
CA TRP A 198 -0.78 -8.88 -15.58
C TRP A 198 -0.22 -10.22 -15.13
N THR A 199 1.09 -10.41 -15.27
CA THR A 199 1.75 -11.67 -14.92
C THR A 199 3.26 -11.47 -14.73
N THR A 200 3.92 -12.51 -14.22
CA THR A 200 5.39 -12.53 -14.08
C THR A 200 6.08 -12.77 -15.43
N ASP A 201 7.36 -12.34 -15.52
CA ASP A 201 8.20 -12.62 -16.70
C ASP A 201 8.27 -14.13 -16.99
N ALA A 202 8.34 -14.96 -15.94
CA ALA A 202 8.40 -16.42 -16.08
C ALA A 202 7.13 -17.02 -16.70
N ASN A 203 5.95 -16.51 -16.33
CA ASN A 203 4.69 -16.99 -16.89
C ASN A 203 4.50 -16.51 -18.33
N ILE A 204 4.93 -15.29 -18.66
CA ILE A 204 4.82 -14.76 -20.01
C ILE A 204 5.73 -15.52 -20.99
N GLU A 205 6.93 -15.92 -20.56
CA GLU A 205 7.81 -16.75 -21.39
C GLU A 205 7.21 -18.12 -21.69
N LYS A 206 6.55 -18.76 -20.72
CA LYS A 206 5.79 -20.00 -20.97
C LYS A 206 4.62 -19.77 -21.94
N LEU A 207 3.92 -18.65 -21.81
CA LEU A 207 2.77 -18.34 -22.67
C LEU A 207 3.21 -18.04 -24.13
N LYS A 208 4.36 -17.37 -24.33
CA LYS A 208 4.97 -17.13 -25.63
C LYS A 208 5.26 -18.45 -26.41
N ALA A 209 5.57 -19.51 -25.69
CA ALA A 209 5.84 -20.81 -26.31
C ALA A 209 4.56 -21.49 -26.84
N SER A 210 3.38 -20.97 -26.51
CA SER A 210 2.12 -21.54 -27.00
C SER A 210 1.86 -21.15 -28.46
N PRO A 211 1.46 -22.09 -29.33
CA PRO A 211 1.17 -21.82 -30.73
C PRO A 211 -0.06 -20.92 -30.95
N VAL A 212 -0.84 -20.66 -29.90
CA VAL A 212 -2.01 -19.78 -29.94
C VAL A 212 -1.59 -18.31 -29.87
N VAL A 213 -0.44 -18.01 -29.29
CA VAL A 213 0.09 -16.67 -29.11
C VAL A 213 0.89 -16.25 -30.33
N THR A 214 0.49 -15.14 -30.94
CA THR A 214 1.15 -14.62 -32.15
C THR A 214 2.10 -13.47 -31.84
N SER A 215 1.83 -12.68 -30.80
CA SER A 215 2.75 -11.65 -30.33
C SER A 215 2.58 -11.40 -28.83
N VAL A 216 3.66 -10.97 -28.18
CA VAL A 216 3.68 -10.51 -26.80
C VAL A 216 4.55 -9.27 -26.72
N THR A 217 4.01 -8.21 -26.15
CA THR A 217 4.70 -6.93 -25.96
C THR A 217 4.46 -6.45 -24.55
N LYS A 218 5.50 -5.97 -23.84
CA LYS A 218 5.30 -5.30 -22.54
C LYS A 218 4.47 -4.04 -22.76
N SER A 219 3.39 -3.88 -21.99
CA SER A 219 2.52 -2.72 -22.12
C SER A 219 3.16 -1.54 -21.40
N LEU A 220 3.83 -0.70 -22.14
CA LEU A 220 4.45 0.52 -21.67
C LEU A 220 3.70 1.74 -22.22
N GLN A 221 3.59 2.78 -21.42
CA GLN A 221 3.04 4.04 -21.89
C GLN A 221 3.95 4.68 -22.93
N PRO A 222 3.41 5.23 -24.03
CA PRO A 222 4.20 5.92 -25.04
C PRO A 222 4.95 7.12 -24.45
N LYS A 223 6.21 7.31 -24.87
CA LYS A 223 7.04 8.45 -24.43
C LYS A 223 6.37 9.78 -24.79
N GLY A 224 6.42 10.72 -23.85
CA GLY A 224 5.89 12.07 -24.05
C GLY A 224 4.40 12.26 -23.71
N GLN A 225 3.74 11.24 -23.19
CA GLN A 225 2.42 11.42 -22.58
C GLN A 225 2.61 11.89 -21.12
N THR A 226 1.88 12.92 -20.75
CA THR A 226 1.80 13.36 -19.35
C THR A 226 0.77 12.51 -18.63
N GLU A 227 1.14 11.96 -17.48
CA GLU A 227 0.23 11.23 -16.61
C GLU A 227 -0.15 12.12 -15.43
N SER A 228 -1.45 12.33 -15.23
CA SER A 228 -1.95 13.07 -14.07
C SER A 228 -1.78 12.25 -12.80
N GLY A 229 -1.34 12.88 -11.70
CA GLY A 229 -1.20 12.22 -10.40
C GLY A 229 0.17 11.59 -10.13
N ILE A 230 1.13 11.76 -11.03
CA ILE A 230 2.53 11.41 -10.76
C ILE A 230 3.15 12.48 -9.86
N PHE A 231 3.80 12.04 -8.79
CA PHE A 231 4.57 12.91 -7.91
C PHE A 231 5.90 13.34 -8.57
N PRO A 232 6.35 14.60 -8.44
CA PRO A 232 5.64 15.73 -7.84
C PRO A 232 4.54 16.29 -8.74
N ASN A 233 3.35 16.48 -8.18
CA ASN A 233 2.23 17.05 -8.92
C ASN A 233 2.50 18.52 -9.29
N GLY A 234 2.21 18.91 -10.53
CA GLY A 234 2.32 20.28 -10.99
C GLY A 234 3.72 20.71 -11.45
N ALA A 235 4.74 19.90 -11.30
CA ALA A 235 6.04 20.14 -11.91
C ALA A 235 5.96 19.85 -13.43
N ASN A 236 6.56 20.73 -14.26
CA ASN A 236 6.71 20.50 -15.69
C ASN A 236 7.77 19.44 -15.98
N LEU A 237 7.64 18.28 -15.35
CA LEU A 237 8.56 17.17 -15.53
C LEU A 237 7.98 16.19 -16.55
N PRO A 238 8.78 15.68 -17.50
CA PRO A 238 8.32 14.73 -18.52
C PRO A 238 8.22 13.31 -17.94
N TRP A 239 7.78 13.18 -16.68
CA TRP A 239 7.71 11.91 -15.96
C TRP A 239 6.33 11.26 -16.08
N TYR A 240 6.35 9.95 -16.18
CA TYR A 240 5.16 9.09 -16.17
C TYR A 240 5.55 7.72 -15.59
N SER A 241 4.59 6.85 -15.33
CA SER A 241 4.81 5.60 -14.59
C SER A 241 5.96 4.74 -15.11
N ASP A 242 6.16 4.64 -16.41
CA ASP A 242 7.18 3.79 -17.02
C ASP A 242 8.52 4.51 -17.25
N ASN A 243 8.56 5.83 -17.12
CA ASN A 243 9.79 6.63 -17.21
C ASN A 243 9.71 7.79 -16.22
N TYR A 244 10.29 7.59 -15.06
CA TYR A 244 10.17 8.46 -13.90
C TYR A 244 11.55 8.77 -13.34
N GLY A 245 11.76 9.98 -12.90
CA GLY A 245 13.00 10.39 -12.25
C GLY A 245 14.04 10.96 -13.23
N PRO A 246 15.30 11.11 -12.76
CA PRO A 246 15.77 10.72 -11.42
C PRO A 246 15.17 11.55 -10.29
N LEU A 247 14.82 10.91 -9.19
CA LEU A 247 14.35 11.55 -7.97
C LEU A 247 15.25 11.16 -6.79
N LEU A 248 15.87 12.17 -6.17
CA LEU A 248 16.64 11.98 -4.94
C LEU A 248 15.67 11.91 -3.74
N ILE A 249 15.74 10.83 -2.96
CA ILE A 249 15.06 10.72 -1.68
C ILE A 249 15.90 11.45 -0.63
N PRO A 250 15.38 12.53 -0.02
CA PRO A 250 16.17 13.31 0.94
C PRO A 250 16.67 12.44 2.10
N GLY A 251 17.96 12.57 2.42
CA GLY A 251 18.55 11.95 3.58
C GLY A 251 18.25 12.73 4.87
N GLU A 252 18.58 12.12 6.01
CA GLU A 252 18.51 12.79 7.29
C GLU A 252 19.47 14.00 7.30
N ASP A 253 19.03 15.10 7.89
CA ASP A 253 19.78 16.38 7.98
C ASP A 253 20.12 17.05 6.63
N GLN A 254 19.56 16.60 5.51
CA GLN A 254 19.70 17.30 4.24
C GLN A 254 18.81 18.53 4.19
N THR A 255 19.40 19.67 3.84
CA THR A 255 18.67 20.91 3.57
C THR A 255 18.33 20.99 2.09
N MET A 256 17.05 21.20 1.78
CA MET A 256 16.57 21.48 0.43
C MET A 256 16.16 22.94 0.31
N GLU A 257 16.64 23.62 -0.74
CA GLU A 257 16.11 24.92 -1.08
C GLU A 257 14.72 24.76 -1.70
N MET A 258 13.73 25.38 -1.09
CA MET A 258 12.34 25.33 -1.57
C MET A 258 12.16 26.42 -2.62
N THR A 259 12.00 26.02 -3.87
CA THR A 259 11.73 26.91 -5.00
C THR A 259 10.32 26.65 -5.55
N PRO A 260 9.72 27.59 -6.30
CA PRO A 260 8.41 27.35 -6.95
C PRO A 260 8.39 26.11 -7.85
N ASP A 261 9.54 25.69 -8.36
CA ASP A 261 9.67 24.55 -9.28
C ASP A 261 9.79 23.20 -8.56
N ASN A 262 10.17 23.18 -7.26
CA ASN A 262 10.32 21.95 -6.49
C ASN A 262 9.38 21.84 -5.28
N VAL A 263 8.50 22.85 -5.10
CA VAL A 263 7.40 22.85 -4.11
C VAL A 263 6.11 22.54 -4.87
N ALA A 264 5.81 21.29 -5.06
CA ALA A 264 4.56 20.87 -5.68
C ALA A 264 3.78 19.92 -4.76
#